data_0b583c438236cb1913e5ee2d120284c9
#
_entry.id   0b583c438236cb1913e5ee2d120284c9
#
_cell.length_a   1.000
_cell.length_b   1.000
_cell.length_c   1.000
_cell.angle_alpha   90.00
_cell.angle_beta   90.00
_cell.angle_gamma   90.00
#
_symmetry.space_group_name_H-M   'P 1'
#
loop_
_entity.id
_entity.type
_entity.pdbx_description
1 polymer ?
#
loop_
_entity_poly.entity_id
_entity_poly.type
_entity_poly.pdbx_seq_one_letter_code
_entity_poly.pdbx_strand_id
1 'polypeptide(L)'
;QTLKEYQNFDPPGTAHKFDKTYIVQYLHGNRIDPDAKIVITTIQRLYAMLRGEELDESAEEASAFETWSGGEVDDEGELRPVVYNPAVPIEHFDVIVTDECHRSIYGLWRQVLEYFDAHLIGLTATPSAHTLGFFQRNLVAEYPYEQSVVDGVNVGFEVYRIRTRVGEQGGTVDASYHVPVRDRRTRALRYKQLDADLPYAKQDLDSSVTVPDQIRLVLRTFREKLFTELFPGRSGQWVPKTLIFAKDDNHAEEIVKACWEVFGQGNDFAKKITYQTSEKPRELIAAFRVDPFPRIAVTVDMIATGTDIKPVECLIFMR
;
A
#
# COMPACT_ATOMS: atom_id res chain seq x y z
N GLN A 1 6.64 14.03 4.56
CA GLN A 1 5.58 15.04 4.34
C GLN A 1 5.24 15.73 5.66
N THR A 2 4.86 15.01 6.71
CA THR A 2 4.47 15.54 8.05
C THR A 2 5.50 16.52 8.62
N LEU A 3 6.80 16.19 8.55
CA LEU A 3 7.85 17.11 9.02
C LEU A 3 7.83 18.45 8.27
N LYS A 4 7.62 18.43 6.95
CA LYS A 4 7.54 19.66 6.14
C LYS A 4 6.33 20.50 6.48
N GLU A 5 5.21 19.88 6.83
CA GLU A 5 4.01 20.57 7.27
C GLU A 5 4.27 21.35 8.58
N TYR A 6 4.91 20.72 9.58
CA TYR A 6 5.32 21.42 10.79
C TYR A 6 6.32 22.55 10.55
N GLN A 7 7.24 22.40 9.58
CA GLN A 7 8.18 23.44 9.19
C GLN A 7 7.50 24.66 8.55
N ASN A 8 6.33 24.46 7.92
CA ASN A 8 5.58 25.51 7.24
C ASN A 8 4.39 26.05 8.04
N PHE A 9 4.01 25.40 9.14
CA PHE A 9 2.85 25.78 9.92
C PHE A 9 3.11 27.04 10.77
N ASP A 10 2.20 27.99 10.66
CA ASP A 10 2.18 29.22 11.44
C ASP A 10 1.14 29.08 12.57
N PRO A 11 1.56 28.80 13.84
CA PRO A 11 0.62 28.60 14.91
C PRO A 11 -0.16 29.89 15.22
N PRO A 12 -1.47 29.82 15.47
CA PRO A 12 -2.26 31.01 15.82
C PRO A 12 -1.69 31.73 17.06
N GLY A 13 -1.53 33.06 16.96
CA GLY A 13 -1.05 33.88 18.05
C GLY A 13 0.47 33.89 18.25
N THR A 14 1.24 33.29 17.35
CA THR A 14 2.72 33.35 17.37
C THR A 14 3.23 34.15 16.17
N ALA A 15 4.38 34.81 16.35
CA ALA A 15 5.07 35.55 15.30
C ALA A 15 6.04 34.65 14.48
N HIS A 16 6.20 33.39 14.86
CA HIS A 16 7.18 32.47 14.30
C HIS A 16 6.53 31.15 13.89
N LYS A 17 7.12 30.50 12.90
CA LYS A 17 6.76 29.14 12.48
C LYS A 17 6.91 28.16 13.62
N PHE A 18 6.15 27.07 13.58
CA PHE A 18 6.11 26.07 14.65
C PHE A 18 7.49 25.49 14.95
N ASP A 19 8.25 25.14 13.92
CA ASP A 19 9.61 24.58 14.03
C ASP A 19 10.66 25.56 14.57
N LYS A 20 10.35 26.86 14.62
CA LYS A 20 11.20 27.90 15.24
C LYS A 20 10.89 28.09 16.72
N THR A 21 9.74 27.62 17.16
CA THR A 21 9.29 27.75 18.54
C THR A 21 9.46 26.45 19.33
N TYR A 22 9.23 25.31 18.64
CA TYR A 22 9.22 23.99 19.27
C TYR A 22 10.12 23.02 18.51
N ILE A 23 10.80 22.13 19.24
CA ILE A 23 11.59 21.06 18.66
C ILE A 23 10.65 19.99 18.11
N VAL A 24 10.76 19.74 16.80
CA VAL A 24 10.08 18.66 16.09
C VAL A 24 11.14 17.64 15.70
N GLN A 25 11.13 16.50 16.31
CA GLN A 25 12.07 15.41 16.04
C GLN A 25 11.47 14.40 15.06
N TYR A 26 12.19 14.10 13.99
CA TYR A 26 11.98 12.87 13.24
C TYR A 26 12.92 11.79 13.81
N LEU A 27 12.35 10.71 14.31
CA LEU A 27 13.10 9.71 15.04
C LEU A 27 13.79 8.71 14.07
N HIS A 28 15.11 8.84 13.93
CA HIS A 28 15.93 7.94 13.12
C HIS A 28 16.58 6.79 13.92
N GLY A 29 16.63 6.92 15.24
CA GLY A 29 17.25 5.94 16.15
C GLY A 29 16.39 5.76 17.41
N ASN A 30 16.95 5.12 18.41
CA ASN A 30 16.25 4.77 19.65
C ASN A 30 16.36 5.84 20.75
N ARG A 31 16.65 7.09 20.39
CA ARG A 31 16.81 8.17 21.36
C ARG A 31 15.86 9.31 21.06
N ILE A 32 14.94 9.54 21.98
CA ILE A 32 14.06 10.71 21.96
C ILE A 32 14.78 11.88 22.63
N ASP A 33 14.72 13.04 21.97
CA ASP A 33 15.20 14.29 22.54
C ASP A 33 14.23 14.72 23.68
N PRO A 34 14.72 14.92 24.92
CA PRO A 34 13.86 15.26 26.04
C PRO A 34 13.16 16.62 25.87
N ASP A 35 13.69 17.50 25.03
CA ASP A 35 13.10 18.79 24.74
C ASP A 35 12.16 18.80 23.54
N ALA A 36 12.06 17.66 22.81
CA ALA A 36 11.15 17.54 21.69
C ALA A 36 9.69 17.65 22.14
N LYS A 37 8.93 18.53 21.50
CA LYS A 37 7.49 18.67 21.72
C LYS A 37 6.68 17.81 20.79
N ILE A 38 7.25 17.44 19.64
CA ILE A 38 6.64 16.52 18.69
C ILE A 38 7.70 15.52 18.25
N VAL A 39 7.35 14.25 18.29
CA VAL A 39 8.14 13.14 17.77
C VAL A 39 7.39 12.51 16.63
N ILE A 40 7.99 12.51 15.44
CA ILE A 40 7.47 11.85 14.26
C ILE A 40 8.23 10.54 14.09
N THR A 41 7.52 9.43 14.07
CA THR A 41 8.14 8.10 14.02
C THR A 41 7.21 7.10 13.33
N THR A 42 7.76 5.94 12.99
CA THR A 42 6.98 4.77 12.58
C THR A 42 6.61 3.93 13.81
N ILE A 43 5.52 3.18 13.73
CA ILE A 43 5.12 2.29 14.82
C ILE A 43 6.11 1.15 15.03
N GLN A 44 6.77 0.70 13.94
CA GLN A 44 7.83 -0.29 13.99
C GLN A 44 9.01 0.18 14.83
N ARG A 45 9.44 1.42 14.66
CA ARG A 45 10.53 2.01 15.43
C ARG A 45 10.17 2.13 16.90
N LEU A 46 8.95 2.57 17.22
CA LEU A 46 8.49 2.59 18.62
C LEU A 46 8.50 1.20 19.22
N TYR A 47 8.03 0.19 18.51
CA TYR A 47 8.04 -1.19 18.98
C TYR A 47 9.46 -1.69 19.25
N ALA A 48 10.38 -1.52 18.29
CA ALA A 48 11.79 -1.90 18.45
C ALA A 48 12.44 -1.16 19.64
N MET A 49 12.19 0.15 19.76
CA MET A 49 12.70 0.96 20.86
C MET A 49 12.17 0.49 22.23
N LEU A 50 10.88 0.16 22.34
CA LEU A 50 10.31 -0.36 23.60
C LEU A 50 10.94 -1.69 23.99
N ARG A 51 11.38 -2.48 23.02
CA ARG A 51 12.08 -3.74 23.25
C ARG A 51 13.59 -3.58 23.46
N GLY A 52 14.14 -2.38 23.29
CA GLY A 52 15.57 -2.15 23.34
C GLY A 52 16.35 -2.72 22.15
N GLU A 53 15.68 -2.94 21.02
CA GLU A 53 16.24 -3.45 19.77
C GLU A 53 16.56 -2.29 18.81
N GLU A 54 17.61 -2.46 17.99
CA GLU A 54 17.89 -1.52 16.90
C GLU A 54 17.10 -1.95 15.66
N LEU A 55 16.42 -1.00 15.03
CA LEU A 55 15.71 -1.21 13.78
C LEU A 55 16.60 -0.77 12.61
N ASP A 56 16.83 -1.65 11.66
CA ASP A 56 17.49 -1.31 10.39
C ASP A 56 16.59 -0.37 9.56
N GLU A 57 17.20 0.65 8.94
CA GLU A 57 16.47 1.60 8.08
C GLU A 57 15.74 0.90 6.91
N SER A 58 16.30 -0.20 6.40
CA SER A 58 15.66 -1.00 5.35
C SER A 58 14.36 -1.67 5.82
N ALA A 59 14.28 -2.02 7.10
CA ALA A 59 13.07 -2.61 7.70
C ALA A 59 11.99 -1.56 7.99
N GLU A 60 12.36 -0.29 8.18
CA GLU A 60 11.39 0.80 8.31
C GLU A 60 10.65 1.11 7.02
N GLU A 61 11.33 0.95 5.88
CA GLU A 61 10.73 1.20 4.56
C GLU A 61 9.84 0.03 4.10
N ALA A 62 9.97 -1.14 4.70
CA ALA A 62 9.10 -2.27 4.44
C ALA A 62 7.69 -2.00 4.97
N SER A 63 6.68 -2.36 4.19
CA SER A 63 5.28 -2.22 4.62
C SER A 63 5.05 -2.98 5.92
N ALA A 64 4.43 -2.34 6.90
CA ALA A 64 4.04 -2.99 8.16
C ALA A 64 3.19 -4.26 7.96
N PHE A 65 2.56 -4.38 6.80
CA PHE A 65 1.76 -5.54 6.40
C PHE A 65 2.61 -6.68 5.83
N GLU A 66 3.70 -6.37 5.12
CA GLU A 66 4.62 -7.40 4.58
C GLU A 66 5.53 -7.99 5.67
N THR A 67 5.94 -7.18 6.63
CA THR A 67 6.72 -7.65 7.79
C THR A 67 5.90 -8.46 8.78
N TRP A 68 4.57 -8.34 8.77
CA TRP A 68 3.73 -9.13 9.66
C TRP A 68 3.67 -10.63 9.29
N SER A 69 3.90 -11.00 8.06
CA SER A 69 4.06 -12.41 7.68
C SER A 69 5.38 -13.04 8.19
N GLY A 70 6.26 -12.25 8.82
CA GLY A 70 7.56 -12.61 9.34
C GLY A 70 7.87 -12.07 10.74
N GLY A 71 6.85 -11.61 11.49
CA GLY A 71 7.05 -11.18 12.87
C GLY A 71 7.77 -12.29 13.66
N GLU A 72 8.86 -11.94 14.34
CA GLU A 72 9.56 -12.88 15.21
C GLU A 72 8.59 -13.41 16.26
N VAL A 73 8.07 -14.57 16.00
CA VAL A 73 7.45 -15.40 17.01
C VAL A 73 8.58 -15.96 17.88
N ASP A 74 8.34 -16.07 19.16
CA ASP A 74 9.24 -16.79 20.04
C ASP A 74 9.31 -18.28 19.65
N ASP A 75 10.17 -19.04 20.34
CA ASP A 75 10.32 -20.48 20.10
C ASP A 75 9.02 -21.29 20.29
N GLU A 76 7.97 -20.68 20.85
CA GLU A 76 6.63 -21.25 21.07
C GLU A 76 5.61 -20.77 20.03
N GLY A 77 6.01 -19.86 19.11
CA GLY A 77 5.15 -19.32 18.05
C GLY A 77 4.24 -18.17 18.50
N GLU A 78 4.50 -17.59 19.67
CA GLU A 78 3.76 -16.43 20.18
C GLU A 78 4.46 -15.10 19.85
N LEU A 79 3.66 -14.05 19.67
CA LEU A 79 4.14 -12.69 19.46
C LEU A 79 4.77 -12.17 20.77
N ARG A 80 6.04 -11.79 20.73
CA ARG A 80 6.73 -11.27 21.93
C ARG A 80 6.06 -9.99 22.42
N PRO A 81 5.58 -9.94 23.67
CA PRO A 81 4.87 -8.79 24.19
C PRO A 81 5.81 -7.59 24.41
N VAL A 82 5.24 -6.39 24.33
CA VAL A 82 5.91 -5.16 24.77
C VAL A 82 5.98 -5.17 26.31
N VAL A 83 7.16 -4.94 26.85
CA VAL A 83 7.40 -4.85 28.30
C VAL A 83 7.75 -3.41 28.68
N TYR A 84 7.59 -3.07 29.97
CA TYR A 84 7.95 -1.76 30.46
C TYR A 84 9.41 -1.41 30.20
N ASN A 85 9.67 -0.26 29.55
CA ASN A 85 11.00 0.24 29.27
C ASN A 85 11.23 1.56 30.04
N PRO A 86 12.13 1.60 31.05
CA PRO A 86 12.38 2.82 31.82
C PRO A 86 12.99 3.96 30.99
N ALA A 87 13.57 3.69 29.82
CA ALA A 87 14.08 4.72 28.93
C ALA A 87 12.94 5.44 28.17
N VAL A 88 11.76 4.82 28.10
CA VAL A 88 10.57 5.36 27.46
C VAL A 88 9.38 5.02 28.36
N PRO A 89 9.18 5.77 29.45
CA PRO A 89 8.12 5.51 30.42
C PRO A 89 6.72 5.69 29.78
N ILE A 90 5.72 5.06 30.37
CA ILE A 90 4.34 5.09 29.86
C ILE A 90 3.76 6.50 29.75
N GLU A 91 4.24 7.42 30.58
CA GLU A 91 3.83 8.82 30.63
C GLU A 91 4.60 9.72 29.65
N HIS A 92 5.42 9.13 28.77
CA HIS A 92 6.32 9.92 27.90
C HIS A 92 5.57 10.79 26.92
N PHE A 93 4.41 10.37 26.45
CA PHE A 93 3.57 11.11 25.52
C PHE A 93 2.19 11.42 26.12
N ASP A 94 1.75 12.67 25.99
CA ASP A 94 0.39 13.08 26.38
C ASP A 94 -0.63 12.72 25.30
N VAL A 95 -0.23 12.79 24.03
CA VAL A 95 -1.09 12.57 22.87
C VAL A 95 -0.34 11.76 21.82
N ILE A 96 -0.98 10.74 21.27
CA ILE A 96 -0.50 9.96 20.14
C ILE A 96 -1.49 10.10 19.00
N VAL A 97 -1.01 10.59 17.84
CA VAL A 97 -1.78 10.65 16.61
C VAL A 97 -1.27 9.55 15.68
N THR A 98 -2.13 8.61 15.33
CA THR A 98 -1.79 7.54 14.39
C THR A 98 -2.53 7.72 13.08
N ASP A 99 -1.78 7.88 11.99
CA ASP A 99 -2.30 7.88 10.63
C ASP A 99 -2.52 6.45 10.15
N GLU A 100 -3.48 6.24 9.24
CA GLU A 100 -3.90 4.92 8.78
C GLU A 100 -4.18 3.95 9.95
N CYS A 101 -4.85 4.46 11.00
CA CYS A 101 -5.00 3.79 12.28
C CYS A 101 -5.66 2.40 12.16
N HIS A 102 -6.43 2.16 11.08
CA HIS A 102 -7.02 0.85 10.80
C HIS A 102 -5.96 -0.26 10.64
N ARG A 103 -4.70 0.07 10.37
CA ARG A 103 -3.57 -0.88 10.32
C ARG A 103 -2.90 -1.09 11.67
N SER A 104 -2.92 -0.07 12.51
CA SER A 104 -2.17 -0.03 13.78
C SER A 104 -2.91 -0.64 14.97
N ILE A 105 -4.20 -0.97 14.83
CA ILE A 105 -5.04 -1.48 15.92
C ILE A 105 -5.01 -3.00 16.06
N TYR A 106 -4.18 -3.70 15.29
CA TYR A 106 -4.10 -5.16 15.31
C TYR A 106 -2.73 -5.67 15.78
N GLY A 107 -2.74 -6.85 16.37
CA GLY A 107 -1.54 -7.62 16.71
C GLY A 107 -0.51 -6.84 17.54
N LEU A 108 0.73 -6.87 17.10
CA LEU A 108 1.86 -6.21 17.79
C LEU A 108 1.72 -4.70 17.89
N TRP A 109 1.17 -4.06 16.86
CA TRP A 109 1.06 -2.61 16.79
C TRP A 109 0.09 -2.06 17.83
N ARG A 110 -0.97 -2.80 18.11
CA ARG A 110 -1.91 -2.47 19.17
C ARG A 110 -1.23 -2.36 20.54
N GLN A 111 -0.29 -3.25 20.84
CA GLN A 111 0.45 -3.23 22.10
C GLN A 111 1.27 -1.94 22.28
N VAL A 112 1.82 -1.39 21.18
CA VAL A 112 2.53 -0.11 21.22
C VAL A 112 1.59 1.04 21.57
N LEU A 113 0.39 1.07 20.97
CA LEU A 113 -0.60 2.10 21.26
C LEU A 113 -1.15 1.99 22.70
N GLU A 114 -1.35 0.77 23.19
CA GLU A 114 -1.87 0.49 24.54
C GLU A 114 -0.77 0.62 25.64
N TYR A 115 0.51 0.69 25.25
CA TYR A 115 1.62 0.84 26.20
C TYR A 115 1.62 2.19 26.88
N PHE A 116 1.30 3.26 26.16
CA PHE A 116 1.38 4.62 26.67
C PHE A 116 0.08 5.06 27.36
N ASP A 117 0.21 5.78 28.49
CA ASP A 117 -0.90 6.48 29.11
C ASP A 117 -1.13 7.82 28.40
N ALA A 118 -1.64 7.75 27.18
CA ALA A 118 -1.80 8.89 26.29
C ALA A 118 -3.19 8.95 25.65
N HIS A 119 -3.64 10.13 25.30
CA HIS A 119 -4.82 10.29 24.47
C HIS A 119 -4.54 9.84 23.04
N LEU A 120 -5.30 8.86 22.54
CA LEU A 120 -5.14 8.34 21.18
C LEU A 120 -6.08 9.04 20.21
N ILE A 121 -5.52 9.57 19.12
CA ILE A 121 -6.26 10.13 17.98
C ILE A 121 -5.94 9.27 16.74
N GLY A 122 -6.96 8.61 16.20
CA GLY A 122 -6.82 7.81 14.98
C GLY A 122 -7.32 8.56 13.75
N LEU A 123 -6.50 8.62 12.71
CA LEU A 123 -6.88 9.12 11.39
C LEU A 123 -7.00 7.94 10.43
N THR A 124 -8.05 7.90 9.63
CA THR A 124 -8.24 6.86 8.62
C THR A 124 -9.21 7.30 7.53
N ALA A 125 -8.91 6.97 6.29
CA ALA A 125 -9.82 7.12 5.17
C ALA A 125 -10.83 5.97 5.06
N THR A 126 -10.60 4.85 5.77
CA THR A 126 -11.40 3.62 5.67
C THR A 126 -11.79 3.09 7.05
N PRO A 127 -12.65 3.80 7.80
CA PRO A 127 -13.08 3.36 9.13
C PRO A 127 -13.87 2.05 9.04
N SER A 128 -13.38 1.01 9.70
CA SER A 128 -14.09 -0.26 9.85
C SER A 128 -14.82 -0.33 11.19
N ALA A 129 -15.73 -1.29 11.34
CA ALA A 129 -16.39 -1.55 12.64
C ALA A 129 -15.36 -1.87 13.75
N HIS A 130 -14.26 -2.54 13.41
CA HIS A 130 -13.15 -2.82 14.33
C HIS A 130 -12.39 -1.54 14.73
N THR A 131 -12.12 -0.67 13.76
CA THR A 131 -11.47 0.63 14.02
C THR A 131 -12.30 1.46 14.98
N LEU A 132 -13.59 1.62 14.68
CA LEU A 132 -14.52 2.33 15.57
C LEU A 132 -14.64 1.65 16.94
N GLY A 133 -14.61 0.32 17.00
CA GLY A 133 -14.64 -0.45 18.24
C GLY A 133 -13.43 -0.18 19.13
N PHE A 134 -12.22 -0.14 18.56
CA PHE A 134 -10.99 0.18 19.29
C PHE A 134 -11.05 1.58 19.91
N PHE A 135 -11.52 2.58 19.18
CA PHE A 135 -11.72 3.96 19.67
C PHE A 135 -13.07 4.15 20.40
N GLN A 136 -13.69 3.08 20.93
CA GLN A 136 -14.93 3.12 21.72
C GLN A 136 -16.09 3.82 20.99
N ARG A 137 -16.10 3.78 19.66
CA ARG A 137 -17.04 4.47 18.76
C ARG A 137 -17.04 5.99 18.90
N ASN A 138 -15.98 6.56 19.42
CA ASN A 138 -15.79 7.99 19.55
C ASN A 138 -15.34 8.62 18.24
N LEU A 139 -16.27 8.80 17.30
CA LEU A 139 -16.02 9.49 16.03
C LEU A 139 -16.15 11.01 16.27
N VAL A 140 -15.01 11.69 16.26
CA VAL A 140 -14.93 13.13 16.59
C VAL A 140 -15.20 14.02 15.38
N ALA A 141 -14.71 13.58 14.20
CA ALA A 141 -14.90 14.30 12.95
C ALA A 141 -14.97 13.31 11.78
N GLU A 142 -15.80 13.66 10.81
CA GLU A 142 -15.95 12.89 9.57
C GLU A 142 -15.97 13.85 8.38
N TYR A 143 -15.25 13.50 7.32
CA TYR A 143 -15.29 14.19 6.04
C TYR A 143 -15.53 13.15 4.93
N PRO A 144 -16.81 12.88 4.61
CA PRO A 144 -17.18 11.81 3.70
C PRO A 144 -16.81 12.14 2.25
N TYR A 145 -16.64 11.10 1.45
CA TYR A 145 -16.26 11.20 0.04
C TYR A 145 -17.18 12.12 -0.75
N GLU A 146 -18.49 12.01 -0.56
CA GLU A 146 -19.48 12.82 -1.25
C GLU A 146 -19.28 14.31 -0.99
N GLN A 147 -18.99 14.70 0.25
CA GLN A 147 -18.70 16.08 0.60
C GLN A 147 -17.40 16.54 -0.05
N SER A 148 -16.38 15.67 -0.07
CA SER A 148 -15.09 16.00 -0.68
C SER A 148 -15.17 16.24 -2.21
N VAL A 149 -16.12 15.57 -2.89
CA VAL A 149 -16.39 15.78 -4.31
C VAL A 149 -17.13 17.11 -4.51
N VAL A 150 -18.12 17.43 -3.65
CA VAL A 150 -18.83 18.70 -3.70
C VAL A 150 -17.87 19.88 -3.48
N ASP A 151 -16.94 19.74 -2.55
CA ASP A 151 -15.93 20.75 -2.22
C ASP A 151 -14.81 20.85 -3.28
N GLY A 152 -14.81 19.97 -4.30
CA GLY A 152 -13.79 19.94 -5.35
C GLY A 152 -12.42 19.43 -4.89
N VAL A 153 -12.35 18.77 -3.73
CA VAL A 153 -11.12 18.16 -3.20
C VAL A 153 -10.86 16.83 -3.89
N ASN A 154 -11.90 16.01 -4.05
CA ASN A 154 -11.88 14.77 -4.81
C ASN A 154 -12.67 14.89 -6.11
N VAL A 155 -12.50 13.90 -7.00
CA VAL A 155 -13.25 13.77 -8.25
C VAL A 155 -14.20 12.59 -8.19
N GLY A 156 -15.32 12.68 -8.90
CA GLY A 156 -16.22 11.54 -9.08
C GLY A 156 -15.55 10.43 -9.87
N PHE A 157 -16.04 9.21 -9.74
CA PHE A 157 -15.55 8.05 -10.49
C PHE A 157 -16.71 7.22 -11.04
N GLU A 158 -16.41 6.48 -12.10
CA GLU A 158 -17.30 5.49 -12.69
C GLU A 158 -16.68 4.10 -12.56
N VAL A 159 -17.52 3.10 -12.30
CA VAL A 159 -17.06 1.70 -12.10
C VAL A 159 -17.45 0.85 -13.29
N TYR A 160 -16.44 0.32 -13.97
CA TYR A 160 -16.61 -0.62 -15.08
C TYR A 160 -16.17 -2.02 -14.63
N ARG A 161 -16.92 -3.05 -14.99
CA ARG A 161 -16.59 -4.45 -14.72
C ARG A 161 -16.29 -5.19 -16.01
N ILE A 162 -15.07 -5.69 -16.14
CA ILE A 162 -14.71 -6.63 -17.19
C ILE A 162 -15.07 -8.05 -16.71
N ARG A 163 -16.07 -8.66 -17.35
CA ARG A 163 -16.49 -10.02 -17.04
C ARG A 163 -15.81 -10.99 -17.96
N THR A 164 -15.20 -12.03 -17.41
CA THR A 164 -14.60 -13.13 -18.16
C THR A 164 -15.30 -14.43 -17.80
N ARG A 165 -15.40 -15.36 -18.76
CA ARG A 165 -15.97 -16.69 -18.48
C ARG A 165 -15.25 -17.39 -17.32
N VAL A 166 -13.93 -17.30 -17.34
CA VAL A 166 -13.06 -17.85 -16.31
C VAL A 166 -13.36 -17.22 -14.95
N GLY A 167 -13.55 -15.90 -14.89
CA GLY A 167 -13.89 -15.17 -13.65
C GLY A 167 -15.31 -15.45 -13.14
N GLU A 168 -16.23 -15.97 -13.98
CA GLU A 168 -17.61 -16.27 -13.56
C GLU A 168 -17.82 -17.75 -13.22
N GLN A 169 -17.17 -18.65 -13.91
CA GLN A 169 -17.47 -20.09 -13.88
C GLN A 169 -16.31 -20.95 -13.36
N GLY A 170 -15.10 -20.36 -13.18
CA GLY A 170 -13.89 -21.15 -13.00
C GLY A 170 -13.44 -21.76 -14.33
N GLY A 171 -12.53 -22.69 -14.29
CA GLY A 171 -12.00 -23.35 -15.47
C GLY A 171 -11.19 -24.60 -15.15
N THR A 172 -10.56 -25.15 -16.17
CA THR A 172 -9.64 -26.27 -16.04
C THR A 172 -8.36 -25.93 -16.78
N VAL A 173 -7.21 -26.18 -16.17
CA VAL A 173 -5.92 -26.13 -16.85
C VAL A 173 -5.61 -27.52 -17.34
N ASP A 174 -5.46 -27.68 -18.65
CA ASP A 174 -5.21 -29.00 -19.29
C ASP A 174 -3.87 -29.60 -18.82
N ALA A 175 -3.81 -30.90 -18.67
CA ALA A 175 -2.63 -31.66 -18.27
C ALA A 175 -1.38 -31.43 -19.15
N SER A 176 -1.57 -30.98 -20.38
CA SER A 176 -0.47 -30.67 -21.30
C SER A 176 0.19 -29.32 -21.05
N TYR A 177 -0.38 -28.50 -20.17
CA TYR A 177 0.12 -27.15 -19.92
C TYR A 177 1.33 -27.13 -18.96
N HIS A 178 2.34 -26.35 -19.30
CA HIS A 178 3.49 -26.14 -18.45
C HIS A 178 3.20 -24.98 -17.51
N VAL A 179 2.93 -25.28 -16.24
CA VAL A 179 2.69 -24.26 -15.22
C VAL A 179 4.00 -23.85 -14.56
N PRO A 180 4.24 -22.57 -14.36
CA PRO A 180 5.39 -22.10 -13.58
C PRO A 180 5.17 -22.47 -12.11
N VAL A 181 6.01 -23.33 -11.58
CA VAL A 181 6.02 -23.70 -10.15
C VAL A 181 7.24 -23.07 -9.52
N ARG A 182 7.03 -22.30 -8.46
CA ARG A 182 8.10 -21.69 -7.69
C ARG A 182 8.39 -22.54 -6.44
N ASP A 183 9.64 -22.93 -6.28
CA ASP A 183 10.11 -23.60 -5.07
C ASP A 183 10.00 -22.64 -3.87
N ARG A 184 9.32 -23.07 -2.80
CA ARG A 184 9.08 -22.24 -1.62
C ARG A 184 10.36 -21.82 -0.89
N ARG A 185 11.39 -22.67 -0.91
CA ARG A 185 12.64 -22.44 -0.18
C ARG A 185 13.67 -21.68 -1.01
N THR A 186 13.85 -22.07 -2.28
CA THR A 186 14.90 -21.50 -3.13
C THR A 186 14.41 -20.36 -4.01
N ARG A 187 13.09 -20.11 -4.06
CA ARG A 187 12.44 -19.15 -4.96
C ARG A 187 12.69 -19.39 -6.46
N ALA A 188 13.36 -20.50 -6.80
CA ALA A 188 13.65 -20.87 -8.17
C ALA A 188 12.35 -21.19 -8.94
N LEU A 189 12.22 -20.59 -10.13
CA LEU A 189 11.11 -20.86 -11.04
C LEU A 189 11.43 -22.13 -11.85
N ARG A 190 10.52 -23.11 -11.81
CA ARG A 190 10.58 -24.32 -12.65
C ARG A 190 9.27 -24.43 -13.39
N TYR A 191 9.34 -24.83 -14.66
CA TYR A 191 8.15 -25.19 -15.42
C TYR A 191 7.88 -26.67 -15.21
N LYS A 192 6.72 -27.00 -14.68
CA LYS A 192 6.27 -28.38 -14.50
C LYS A 192 5.06 -28.60 -15.40
N GLN A 193 5.13 -29.64 -16.23
CA GLN A 193 3.96 -30.11 -16.95
C GLN A 193 2.98 -30.72 -15.95
N LEU A 194 1.71 -30.42 -16.07
CA LEU A 194 0.68 -31.02 -15.26
C LEU A 194 0.48 -32.50 -15.68
N ASP A 195 0.47 -33.38 -14.68
CA ASP A 195 0.25 -34.81 -14.88
C ASP A 195 -1.24 -35.16 -15.10
N ALA A 196 -2.13 -34.23 -14.70
CA ALA A 196 -3.58 -34.34 -14.87
C ALA A 196 -4.21 -32.95 -15.01
N ASP A 197 -5.42 -32.89 -15.56
CA ASP A 197 -6.20 -31.67 -15.64
C ASP A 197 -6.42 -31.12 -14.23
N LEU A 198 -6.15 -29.81 -14.05
CA LEU A 198 -6.34 -29.10 -12.77
C LEU A 198 -7.63 -28.26 -12.87
N PRO A 199 -8.77 -28.75 -12.35
CA PRO A 199 -9.96 -27.94 -12.23
C PRO A 199 -9.78 -26.92 -11.10
N TYR A 200 -10.25 -25.69 -11.31
CA TYR A 200 -10.28 -24.66 -10.28
C TYR A 200 -11.63 -23.96 -10.26
N ALA A 201 -12.11 -23.68 -9.06
CA ALA A 201 -13.34 -22.94 -8.85
C ALA A 201 -13.09 -21.44 -8.97
N LYS A 202 -14.16 -20.66 -9.14
CA LYS A 202 -14.11 -19.20 -9.16
C LYS A 202 -13.34 -18.60 -7.96
N GLN A 203 -13.44 -19.24 -6.80
CA GLN A 203 -12.79 -18.81 -5.55
C GLN A 203 -11.27 -19.01 -5.56
N ASP A 204 -10.77 -19.89 -6.42
CA ASP A 204 -9.32 -20.19 -6.54
C ASP A 204 -8.62 -19.25 -7.53
N LEU A 205 -9.40 -18.56 -8.36
CA LEU A 205 -8.91 -17.50 -9.24
C LEU A 205 -8.37 -16.35 -8.38
N ASP A 206 -7.21 -15.86 -8.78
CA ASP A 206 -6.44 -14.82 -8.11
C ASP A 206 -5.92 -15.21 -6.71
N SER A 207 -6.41 -16.28 -6.08
CA SER A 207 -5.85 -16.78 -4.82
C SER A 207 -4.77 -17.84 -5.05
N SER A 208 -5.03 -18.82 -5.91
CA SER A 208 -4.16 -19.99 -6.14
C SER A 208 -3.71 -20.14 -7.58
N VAL A 209 -4.45 -19.59 -8.54
CA VAL A 209 -4.20 -19.71 -10.00
C VAL A 209 -4.18 -18.33 -10.65
N THR A 210 -3.06 -17.97 -11.23
CA THR A 210 -2.94 -16.79 -12.11
C THR A 210 -2.99 -17.28 -13.56
N VAL A 211 -3.92 -16.77 -14.35
CA VAL A 211 -4.09 -17.14 -15.75
C VAL A 211 -3.56 -16.01 -16.64
N PRO A 212 -2.36 -16.15 -17.25
CA PRO A 212 -1.77 -15.10 -18.08
C PRO A 212 -2.69 -14.63 -19.21
N ASP A 213 -3.50 -15.53 -19.78
CA ASP A 213 -4.46 -15.17 -20.82
C ASP A 213 -5.61 -14.30 -20.29
N GLN A 214 -5.98 -14.43 -19.02
CA GLN A 214 -6.96 -13.56 -18.39
C GLN A 214 -6.40 -12.13 -18.23
N ILE A 215 -5.15 -12.01 -17.81
CA ILE A 215 -4.47 -10.70 -17.74
C ILE A 215 -4.46 -10.03 -19.10
N ARG A 216 -4.06 -10.77 -20.15
CA ARG A 216 -4.06 -10.26 -21.53
C ARG A 216 -5.46 -9.88 -22.01
N LEU A 217 -6.47 -10.67 -21.69
CA LEU A 217 -7.86 -10.39 -22.06
C LEU A 217 -8.35 -9.08 -21.40
N VAL A 218 -8.11 -8.90 -20.12
CA VAL A 218 -8.48 -7.67 -19.40
C VAL A 218 -7.78 -6.46 -20.01
N LEU A 219 -6.48 -6.53 -20.27
CA LEU A 219 -5.72 -5.44 -20.86
C LEU A 219 -6.13 -5.14 -22.32
N ARG A 220 -6.44 -6.16 -23.11
CA ARG A 220 -6.97 -5.97 -24.49
C ARG A 220 -8.33 -5.30 -24.46
N THR A 221 -9.24 -5.76 -23.60
CA THR A 221 -10.56 -5.16 -23.44
C THR A 221 -10.42 -3.70 -22.99
N PHE A 222 -9.56 -3.43 -22.01
CA PHE A 222 -9.27 -2.06 -21.57
C PHE A 222 -8.77 -1.20 -22.75
N ARG A 223 -7.79 -1.67 -23.52
CA ARG A 223 -7.26 -0.94 -24.68
C ARG A 223 -8.33 -0.67 -25.74
N GLU A 224 -9.17 -1.66 -26.05
CA GLU A 224 -10.24 -1.54 -27.06
C GLU A 224 -11.32 -0.54 -26.64
N LYS A 225 -11.67 -0.54 -25.35
CA LYS A 225 -12.74 0.31 -24.82
C LYS A 225 -12.27 1.72 -24.42
N LEU A 226 -10.97 1.93 -24.37
CA LEU A 226 -10.36 3.13 -23.81
C LEU A 226 -10.89 4.43 -24.43
N PHE A 227 -10.96 4.51 -25.76
CA PHE A 227 -11.38 5.72 -26.48
C PHE A 227 -12.79 5.63 -27.08
N THR A 228 -13.44 4.48 -26.97
CA THR A 228 -14.80 4.27 -27.43
C THR A 228 -15.84 4.40 -26.33
N GLU A 229 -15.51 3.97 -25.11
CA GLU A 229 -16.42 3.93 -23.98
C GLU A 229 -15.91 4.72 -22.77
N LEU A 230 -14.63 4.56 -22.39
CA LEU A 230 -14.12 5.20 -21.19
C LEU A 230 -13.80 6.69 -21.40
N PHE A 231 -13.23 7.04 -22.53
CA PHE A 231 -12.88 8.42 -22.88
C PHE A 231 -13.33 8.77 -24.30
N PRO A 232 -14.64 8.78 -24.60
CA PRO A 232 -15.17 8.92 -25.97
C PRO A 232 -14.94 10.31 -26.55
N GLY A 233 -14.24 11.16 -26.12
CA GLY A 233 -13.92 12.48 -26.68
C GLY A 233 -12.43 12.71 -26.90
N ARG A 234 -11.60 11.73 -26.57
CA ARG A 234 -10.15 11.85 -26.70
C ARG A 234 -9.65 11.32 -28.02
N SER A 235 -8.74 12.07 -28.64
CA SER A 235 -7.92 11.53 -29.73
C SER A 235 -7.02 10.44 -29.17
N GLY A 236 -6.99 9.24 -29.75
CA GLY A 236 -6.29 8.05 -29.27
C GLY A 236 -4.75 8.15 -29.18
N GLN A 237 -4.19 9.33 -28.97
CA GLN A 237 -2.75 9.55 -28.95
C GLN A 237 -2.05 9.09 -27.65
N TRP A 238 -2.73 9.19 -26.51
CA TRP A 238 -2.10 8.91 -25.22
C TRP A 238 -3.01 8.06 -24.34
N VAL A 239 -2.49 6.92 -23.91
CA VAL A 239 -3.13 6.14 -22.85
C VAL A 239 -3.16 6.97 -21.57
N PRO A 240 -4.32 7.13 -20.90
CA PRO A 240 -4.39 7.82 -19.61
C PRO A 240 -3.44 7.23 -18.58
N LYS A 241 -2.97 8.03 -17.62
CA LYS A 241 -2.21 7.50 -16.49
C LYS A 241 -3.05 6.47 -15.76
N THR A 242 -2.57 5.24 -15.74
CA THR A 242 -3.30 4.08 -15.23
C THR A 242 -2.51 3.43 -14.10
N LEU A 243 -3.15 3.21 -12.96
CA LEU A 243 -2.60 2.46 -11.84
C LEU A 243 -3.28 1.09 -11.77
N ILE A 244 -2.50 0.02 -11.78
CA ILE A 244 -2.99 -1.36 -11.71
C ILE A 244 -2.58 -1.97 -10.39
N PHE A 245 -3.54 -2.51 -9.64
CA PHE A 245 -3.30 -3.23 -8.40
C PHE A 245 -3.19 -4.72 -8.67
N ALA A 246 -2.02 -5.27 -8.40
CA ALA A 246 -1.71 -6.69 -8.50
C ALA A 246 -1.86 -7.38 -7.13
N LYS A 247 -1.99 -8.69 -7.14
CA LYS A 247 -2.09 -9.52 -5.95
C LYS A 247 -0.75 -9.62 -5.20
N ASP A 248 0.32 -9.86 -5.93
CA ASP A 248 1.68 -10.02 -5.42
C ASP A 248 2.70 -9.52 -6.44
N ASP A 249 3.98 -9.53 -6.06
CA ASP A 249 5.08 -9.02 -6.88
C ASP A 249 5.26 -9.78 -8.21
N ASN A 250 5.01 -11.09 -8.21
CA ASN A 250 5.10 -11.90 -9.43
C ASN A 250 3.96 -11.58 -10.40
N HIS A 251 2.75 -11.44 -9.86
CA HIS A 251 1.59 -11.04 -10.64
C HIS A 251 1.81 -9.63 -11.23
N ALA A 252 2.40 -8.70 -10.46
CA ALA A 252 2.76 -7.39 -10.97
C ALA A 252 3.73 -7.47 -12.15
N GLU A 253 4.73 -8.34 -12.09
CA GLU A 253 5.69 -8.58 -13.17
C GLU A 253 5.01 -9.13 -14.44
N GLU A 254 4.08 -10.07 -14.28
CA GLU A 254 3.31 -10.64 -15.40
C GLU A 254 2.40 -9.59 -16.05
N ILE A 255 1.75 -8.75 -15.24
CA ILE A 255 0.92 -7.65 -15.75
C ILE A 255 1.77 -6.65 -16.55
N VAL A 256 2.94 -6.26 -16.05
CA VAL A 256 3.85 -5.34 -16.79
C VAL A 256 4.23 -5.92 -18.14
N LYS A 257 4.64 -7.18 -18.20
CA LYS A 257 4.97 -7.86 -19.47
C LYS A 257 3.77 -7.89 -20.43
N ALA A 258 2.60 -8.21 -19.90
CA ALA A 258 1.37 -8.21 -20.69
C ALA A 258 1.00 -6.79 -21.20
N CYS A 259 1.28 -5.74 -20.41
CA CYS A 259 1.11 -4.37 -20.88
C CYS A 259 1.99 -4.05 -22.08
N TRP A 260 3.28 -4.41 -22.05
CA TRP A 260 4.17 -4.18 -23.18
C TRP A 260 3.69 -4.92 -24.43
N GLU A 261 3.29 -6.19 -24.29
CA GLU A 261 2.75 -6.99 -25.39
C GLU A 261 1.45 -6.41 -25.96
N VAL A 262 0.48 -6.14 -25.10
CA VAL A 262 -0.85 -5.71 -25.53
C VAL A 262 -0.84 -4.32 -26.14
N PHE A 263 -0.08 -3.38 -25.59
CA PHE A 263 -0.01 -2.02 -26.12
C PHE A 263 1.05 -1.84 -27.21
N GLY A 264 1.94 -2.81 -27.40
CA GLY A 264 3.02 -2.73 -28.41
C GLY A 264 4.00 -1.59 -28.12
N GLN A 265 4.24 -1.32 -26.83
CA GLN A 265 5.10 -0.22 -26.38
C GLN A 265 6.34 -0.76 -25.64
N GLY A 266 7.39 0.05 -25.57
CA GLY A 266 8.64 -0.32 -24.90
C GLY A 266 8.56 -0.34 -23.37
N ASN A 267 9.67 -0.69 -22.75
CA ASN A 267 9.77 -0.91 -21.29
C ASN A 267 9.44 0.31 -20.42
N ASP A 268 9.53 1.52 -20.98
CA ASP A 268 9.20 2.74 -20.24
C ASP A 268 7.71 3.01 -20.19
N PHE A 269 6.91 2.32 -21.00
CA PHE A 269 5.47 2.50 -21.05
C PHE A 269 4.76 2.02 -19.78
N ALA A 270 5.16 0.86 -19.27
CA ALA A 270 4.62 0.27 -18.05
C ALA A 270 5.78 -0.13 -17.11
N LYS A 271 5.67 0.23 -15.85
CA LYS A 271 6.67 -0.06 -14.79
C LYS A 271 6.01 -0.73 -13.60
N LYS A 272 6.74 -1.69 -13.02
CA LYS A 272 6.42 -2.24 -11.71
C LYS A 272 6.93 -1.30 -10.62
N ILE A 273 6.08 -0.96 -9.65
CA ILE A 273 6.43 -0.13 -8.50
C ILE A 273 6.06 -0.90 -7.24
N THR A 274 7.00 -1.66 -6.74
CA THR A 274 6.90 -2.47 -5.52
C THR A 274 8.19 -2.37 -4.71
N TYR A 275 8.20 -2.85 -3.50
CA TYR A 275 9.42 -2.87 -2.66
C TYR A 275 10.53 -3.76 -3.22
N GLN A 276 10.20 -4.72 -4.10
CA GLN A 276 11.16 -5.63 -4.73
C GLN A 276 11.66 -5.15 -6.10
N THR A 277 11.40 -3.91 -6.46
CA THR A 277 11.85 -3.32 -7.72
C THR A 277 13.34 -3.00 -7.64
N SER A 278 14.08 -3.25 -8.71
CA SER A 278 15.53 -2.94 -8.81
C SER A 278 15.82 -1.44 -8.88
N GLU A 279 14.91 -0.66 -9.43
CA GLU A 279 14.98 0.81 -9.45
C GLU A 279 14.42 1.36 -8.12
N LYS A 280 14.86 2.55 -7.72
CA LYS A 280 14.36 3.17 -6.48
C LYS A 280 12.87 3.51 -6.60
N PRO A 281 12.00 2.95 -5.77
CA PRO A 281 10.56 3.15 -5.88
C PRO A 281 10.14 4.62 -5.83
N ARG A 282 10.81 5.44 -5.01
CA ARG A 282 10.54 6.88 -4.90
C ARG A 282 10.79 7.62 -6.21
N GLU A 283 11.81 7.25 -6.96
CA GLU A 283 12.13 7.85 -8.26
C GLU A 283 11.07 7.45 -9.30
N LEU A 284 10.64 6.18 -9.31
CA LEU A 284 9.57 5.68 -10.17
C LEU A 284 8.22 6.36 -9.89
N ILE A 285 7.87 6.56 -8.62
CA ILE A 285 6.65 7.28 -8.22
C ILE A 285 6.73 8.75 -8.67
N ALA A 286 7.89 9.40 -8.52
CA ALA A 286 8.09 10.77 -8.97
C ALA A 286 7.95 10.88 -10.49
N ALA A 287 8.56 9.97 -11.24
CA ALA A 287 8.41 9.89 -12.70
C ALA A 287 6.96 9.63 -13.12
N PHE A 288 6.28 8.68 -12.47
CA PHE A 288 4.87 8.41 -12.74
C PHE A 288 3.96 9.62 -12.47
N ARG A 289 4.32 10.46 -11.50
CA ARG A 289 3.58 11.68 -11.14
C ARG A 289 3.79 12.83 -12.13
N VAL A 290 5.00 13.01 -12.65
CA VAL A 290 5.39 14.23 -13.36
C VAL A 290 5.68 13.97 -14.84
N ASP A 291 6.36 12.86 -15.16
CA ASP A 291 6.86 12.60 -16.50
C ASP A 291 5.77 12.02 -17.42
N PRO A 292 5.91 12.16 -18.75
CA PRO A 292 5.00 11.53 -19.71
C PRO A 292 4.94 10.00 -19.55
N PHE A 293 6.06 9.36 -19.20
CA PHE A 293 6.20 7.93 -18.95
C PHE A 293 6.68 7.68 -17.50
N PRO A 294 6.32 6.52 -16.92
CA PRO A 294 5.44 5.49 -17.45
C PRO A 294 3.98 5.93 -17.54
N ARG A 295 3.24 5.35 -18.51
CA ARG A 295 1.78 5.56 -18.62
C ARG A 295 1.01 4.64 -17.68
N ILE A 296 1.54 3.43 -17.45
CA ILE A 296 0.95 2.44 -16.57
C ILE A 296 1.93 2.13 -15.43
N ALA A 297 1.46 2.22 -14.20
CA ALA A 297 2.16 1.74 -13.03
C ALA A 297 1.45 0.52 -12.47
N VAL A 298 2.20 -0.53 -12.13
CA VAL A 298 1.66 -1.74 -11.51
C VAL A 298 2.24 -1.88 -10.12
N THR A 299 1.37 -1.95 -9.12
CA THR A 299 1.76 -2.03 -7.71
C THR A 299 1.00 -3.12 -6.98
N VAL A 300 1.49 -3.52 -5.83
CA VAL A 300 0.75 -4.37 -4.88
C VAL A 300 0.06 -3.48 -3.84
N ASP A 301 0.83 -2.85 -2.97
CA ASP A 301 0.33 -2.01 -1.88
C ASP A 301 1.03 -0.65 -1.77
N MET A 302 2.18 -0.48 -2.44
CA MET A 302 3.07 0.67 -2.25
C MET A 302 2.45 2.01 -2.62
N ILE A 303 1.52 2.02 -3.57
CA ILE A 303 0.78 3.20 -4.03
C ILE A 303 -0.72 3.03 -3.67
N ALA A 304 -1.03 2.59 -2.46
CA ALA A 304 -2.43 2.36 -2.06
C ALA A 304 -3.02 3.61 -1.40
N THR A 305 -2.45 4.04 -0.30
CA THR A 305 -2.93 5.17 0.50
C THR A 305 -1.80 6.16 0.78
N GLY A 306 -2.13 7.42 1.02
CA GLY A 306 -1.15 8.44 1.36
C GLY A 306 -0.24 8.93 0.22
N THR A 307 -0.42 8.42 -1.01
CA THR A 307 0.38 8.85 -2.18
C THR A 307 -0.49 9.66 -3.14
N ASP A 308 -0.31 10.97 -3.14
CA ASP A 308 -1.02 11.87 -4.07
C ASP A 308 -0.40 11.82 -5.47
N ILE A 309 -1.13 11.24 -6.43
CA ILE A 309 -0.75 11.20 -7.85
C ILE A 309 -1.91 11.76 -8.69
N LYS A 310 -2.00 13.08 -8.72
CA LYS A 310 -3.08 13.82 -9.43
C LYS A 310 -3.31 13.41 -10.89
N PRO A 311 -2.29 13.05 -11.70
CA PRO A 311 -2.49 12.66 -13.09
C PRO A 311 -3.16 11.29 -13.30
N VAL A 312 -3.40 10.48 -12.28
CA VAL A 312 -4.04 9.16 -12.43
C VAL A 312 -5.50 9.34 -12.82
N GLU A 313 -5.89 8.69 -13.91
CA GLU A 313 -7.23 8.76 -14.48
C GLU A 313 -7.93 7.40 -14.48
N CYS A 314 -7.18 6.31 -14.43
CA CYS A 314 -7.71 4.95 -14.39
C CYS A 314 -7.12 4.15 -13.25
N LEU A 315 -7.97 3.40 -12.55
CA LEU A 315 -7.58 2.38 -11.58
C LEU A 315 -8.07 1.02 -12.07
N ILE A 316 -7.20 0.02 -12.09
CA ILE A 316 -7.57 -1.36 -12.47
C ILE A 316 -7.21 -2.28 -11.29
N PHE A 317 -8.19 -3.02 -10.82
CA PHE A 317 -8.01 -4.00 -9.75
C PHE A 317 -7.96 -5.40 -10.35
N MET A 318 -6.79 -6.05 -10.26
CA MET A 318 -6.54 -7.42 -10.72
C MET A 318 -6.21 -8.34 -9.54
N ARG A 319 -6.85 -8.12 -8.38
CA ARG A 319 -6.64 -8.91 -7.17
C ARG A 319 -7.95 -9.35 -6.51
#